data_fb720f49fe633ad9e612c85367908662
#
_entry.id   fb720f49fe633ad9e612c85367908662
#
_cell.length_a   1.000
_cell.length_b   1.000
_cell.length_c   1.000
_cell.angle_alpha   90.00
_cell.angle_beta   90.00
_cell.angle_gamma   90.00
#
_symmetry.space_group_name_H-M   'P 1'
#
loop_
_entity.id
_entity.type
_entity.pdbx_description
1 polymer ?
#
loop_
_entity_poly.entity_id
_entity_poly.type
_entity_poly.pdbx_seq_one_letter_code
_entity_poly.pdbx_strand_id
1 'polypeptide(L)'
;MTNFTYKNDLPNELELGPIVAVDTETMGLNPIRDRLCVIQFSSGDGHAHIVQIEPNANKSPNICKILTDQNKIKLFHFARFDIAILKYHFIYN
;
A
#
# COMPACT_ATOMS: atom_id res chain seq x y z
N MET A 1 10.27 17.28 -3.43
CA MET A 1 9.43 16.10 -3.14
C MET A 1 8.11 16.55 -2.52
N THR A 2 7.01 16.03 -2.99
CA THR A 2 5.69 16.35 -2.45
C THR A 2 5.07 15.07 -1.86
N ASN A 3 4.54 15.18 -0.65
CA ASN A 3 3.83 14.09 0.01
C ASN A 3 2.34 14.38 -0.02
N PHE A 4 1.57 13.41 -0.50
CA PHE A 4 0.11 13.44 -0.50
C PHE A 4 -0.39 12.40 0.49
N THR A 5 -1.33 12.77 1.35
CA THR A 5 -1.85 11.87 2.38
C THR A 5 -3.33 11.62 2.16
N TYR A 6 -3.72 10.36 2.24
CA TYR A 6 -5.10 9.92 2.03
C TYR A 6 -5.52 8.98 3.16
N LYS A 7 -6.82 8.77 3.30
CA LYS A 7 -7.37 7.80 4.26
C LYS A 7 -7.96 6.61 3.53
N ASN A 8 -7.53 5.43 3.90
CA ASN A 8 -8.08 4.11 3.54
C ASN A 8 -7.93 3.70 2.08
N ASP A 9 -7.77 4.61 1.15
CA ASP A 9 -7.55 4.26 -0.26
C ASP A 9 -6.91 5.42 -1.01
N LEU A 10 -6.43 5.14 -2.21
CA LEU A 10 -5.94 6.14 -3.14
C LEU A 10 -7.11 6.74 -3.95
N PRO A 11 -6.96 7.98 -4.47
CA PRO A 11 -7.99 8.56 -5.33
C PRO A 11 -8.22 7.75 -6.61
N ASN A 12 -9.45 7.79 -7.12
CA ASN A 12 -9.83 7.02 -8.31
C ASN A 12 -9.04 7.41 -9.56
N GLU A 13 -8.71 8.69 -9.70
CA GLU A 13 -8.05 9.21 -10.89
C GLU A 13 -6.52 9.18 -10.82
N LEU A 14 -5.96 8.69 -9.72
CA LEU A 14 -4.51 8.69 -9.57
C LEU A 14 -3.88 7.67 -10.50
N GLU A 15 -2.99 8.15 -11.36
CA GLU A 15 -2.21 7.30 -12.25
C GLU A 15 -0.78 7.20 -11.73
N LEU A 16 -0.37 6.00 -11.37
CA LEU A 16 1.02 5.69 -11.06
C LEU A 16 1.63 4.97 -12.26
N GLY A 17 2.91 5.21 -12.49
CA GLY A 17 3.60 4.63 -13.63
C GLY A 17 3.71 3.11 -13.56
N PRO A 18 4.42 2.50 -14.54
CA PRO A 18 4.52 1.04 -14.62
C PRO A 18 5.37 0.41 -13.51
N ILE A 19 6.18 1.21 -12.83
CA ILE A 19 7.03 0.75 -11.73
C ILE A 19 6.66 1.56 -10.51
N VAL A 20 6.24 0.88 -9.44
CA VAL A 20 5.75 1.53 -8.22
C VAL A 20 6.48 0.95 -7.02
N ALA A 21 7.13 1.82 -6.26
CA ALA A 21 7.70 1.43 -4.97
C ALA A 21 6.59 1.41 -3.92
N VAL A 22 6.54 0.35 -3.14
CA VAL A 22 5.51 0.14 -2.11
C VAL A 22 6.19 -0.12 -0.78
N ASP A 23 5.79 0.61 0.25
CA ASP A 23 6.30 0.41 1.59
C ASP A 23 5.11 0.38 2.57
N THR A 24 5.28 -0.36 3.67
CA THR A 24 4.21 -0.50 4.66
C THR A 24 4.71 -0.18 6.05
N GLU A 25 3.81 0.30 6.90
CA GLU A 25 4.04 0.44 8.33
C GLU A 25 2.91 -0.23 9.09
N THR A 26 3.25 -0.97 10.14
CA THR A 26 2.33 -1.77 10.93
C THR A 26 2.49 -1.48 12.42
N MET A 27 1.58 -1.99 13.23
CA MET A 27 1.67 -1.88 14.69
C MET A 27 2.86 -2.65 15.26
N GLY A 28 3.39 -3.64 14.52
CA GLY A 28 4.52 -4.44 14.94
C GLY A 28 4.98 -5.34 13.81
N LEU A 29 5.71 -6.41 14.12
CA LEU A 29 6.37 -7.25 13.12
C LEU A 29 5.63 -8.57 12.83
N ASN A 30 4.49 -8.82 13.45
CA ASN A 30 3.72 -10.02 13.20
C ASN A 30 2.56 -9.70 12.24
N PRO A 31 2.58 -10.19 10.97
CA PRO A 31 1.56 -9.82 9.98
C PRO A 31 0.14 -10.25 10.35
N ILE A 32 0.01 -11.25 11.21
CA ILE A 32 -1.30 -11.76 11.62
C ILE A 32 -1.86 -10.96 12.80
N ARG A 33 -1.01 -10.62 13.76
CA ARG A 33 -1.41 -9.93 14.99
C ARG A 33 -1.42 -8.40 14.82
N ASP A 34 -0.42 -7.87 14.13
CA ASP A 34 -0.15 -6.44 14.11
C ASP A 34 -0.71 -5.83 12.84
N ARG A 35 -1.70 -4.94 13.00
CA ARG A 35 -2.44 -4.43 11.85
C ARG A 35 -1.60 -3.50 10.96
N LEU A 36 -1.98 -3.45 9.70
CA LEU A 36 -1.46 -2.49 8.74
C LEU A 36 -1.95 -1.08 9.11
N CYS A 37 -1.03 -0.12 9.18
CA CYS A 37 -1.35 1.27 9.53
C CYS A 37 -1.17 2.23 8.37
N VAL A 38 -0.11 2.05 7.57
CA VAL A 38 0.24 2.97 6.49
C VAL A 38 0.77 2.18 5.31
N ILE A 39 0.36 2.58 4.10
CA ILE A 39 0.96 2.12 2.85
C ILE A 39 1.44 3.35 2.10
N GLN A 40 2.67 3.33 1.62
CA GLN A 40 3.24 4.42 0.83
C GLN A 40 3.54 3.94 -0.58
N PHE A 41 3.16 4.73 -1.56
CA PHE A 41 3.40 4.46 -2.98
C PHE A 41 4.21 5.59 -3.59
N SER A 42 5.16 5.24 -4.45
CA SER A 42 5.92 6.23 -5.22
C SER A 42 6.28 5.64 -6.59
N SER A 43 6.16 6.46 -7.63
CA SER A 43 6.51 6.05 -8.99
C SER A 43 7.83 6.67 -9.46
N GLY A 44 8.61 7.24 -8.56
CA GLY A 44 9.92 7.81 -8.89
C GLY A 44 9.87 9.21 -9.49
N ASP A 45 8.73 9.89 -9.38
CA ASP A 45 8.50 11.23 -9.93
C ASP A 45 8.72 12.34 -8.90
N GLY A 46 9.27 12.03 -7.74
CA GLY A 46 9.46 12.99 -6.66
C GLY A 46 8.25 13.16 -5.75
N HIS A 47 7.21 12.35 -5.96
CA HIS A 47 5.99 12.40 -5.13
C HIS A 47 5.82 11.10 -4.36
N ALA A 48 5.33 11.20 -3.13
CA ALA A 48 4.97 10.05 -2.32
C ALA A 48 3.48 10.14 -2.00
N HIS A 49 2.79 9.01 -2.13
CA HIS A 49 1.36 8.90 -1.83
C HIS A 49 1.20 8.01 -0.62
N ILE A 50 0.78 8.60 0.49
CA ILE A 50 0.75 7.97 1.80
C ILE A 50 -0.70 7.71 2.18
N VAL A 51 -1.06 6.45 2.37
CA VAL A 51 -2.42 6.07 2.75
C VAL A 51 -2.44 5.59 4.18
N GLN A 52 -3.20 6.27 5.01
CA GLN A 52 -3.42 5.89 6.40
C GLN A 52 -4.61 4.93 6.46
N ILE A 53 -4.37 3.73 7.00
CA ILE A 53 -5.39 2.68 7.10
C ILE A 53 -5.97 2.71 8.50
N GLU A 54 -7.25 3.03 8.60
CA GLU A 54 -7.94 3.07 9.89
C GLU A 54 -8.24 1.66 10.40
N PRO A 55 -8.39 1.47 11.72
CA PRO A 55 -8.82 0.18 12.25
C PRO A 55 -10.13 -0.26 11.62
N ASN A 56 -10.21 -1.53 11.25
CA ASN A 56 -11.39 -2.15 10.62
C ASN A 56 -11.66 -1.68 9.18
N ALA A 57 -10.81 -0.84 8.61
CA ALA A 57 -10.90 -0.48 7.19
C ALA A 57 -10.31 -1.61 6.37
N ASN A 58 -11.12 -2.29 5.58
CA ASN A 58 -10.67 -3.41 4.76
C ASN A 58 -11.05 -3.25 3.29
N LYS A 59 -11.58 -2.10 2.91
CA LYS A 59 -11.97 -1.83 1.53
C LYS A 59 -11.11 -0.71 0.97
N SER A 60 -10.22 -1.10 0.07
CA SER A 60 -9.32 -0.18 -0.60
C SER A 60 -9.21 -0.60 -2.05
N PRO A 61 -10.28 -0.39 -2.86
CA PRO A 61 -10.32 -0.93 -4.22
C PRO A 61 -9.21 -0.41 -5.11
N ASN A 62 -8.80 0.83 -4.96
CA ASN A 62 -7.74 1.40 -5.81
C ASN A 62 -6.37 0.85 -5.43
N ILE A 63 -6.10 0.65 -4.14
CA ILE A 63 -4.88 -0.01 -3.70
C ILE A 63 -4.84 -1.44 -4.21
N CYS A 64 -5.93 -2.20 -4.06
CA CYS A 64 -5.99 -3.58 -4.53
C CYS A 64 -5.80 -3.67 -6.04
N LYS A 65 -6.34 -2.72 -6.79
CA LYS A 65 -6.17 -2.67 -8.24
C LYS A 65 -4.69 -2.54 -8.62
N ILE A 66 -3.95 -1.69 -7.92
CA ILE A 66 -2.51 -1.52 -8.16
C ILE A 66 -1.75 -2.79 -7.78
N LEU A 67 -2.03 -3.35 -6.61
CA LEU A 67 -1.30 -4.51 -6.11
C LEU A 67 -1.51 -5.76 -6.96
N THR A 68 -2.67 -5.88 -7.60
CA THR A 68 -3.00 -7.04 -8.44
C THR A 68 -2.75 -6.81 -9.92
N ASP A 69 -2.32 -5.62 -10.33
CA ASP A 69 -2.05 -5.31 -11.73
C ASP A 69 -0.77 -6.01 -12.19
N GLN A 70 -0.91 -7.02 -13.03
CA GLN A 70 0.23 -7.79 -13.52
C GLN A 70 1.11 -7.00 -14.49
N ASN A 71 0.62 -5.88 -15.01
CA ASN A 71 1.39 -5.01 -15.90
C ASN A 71 2.22 -3.98 -15.13
N LYS A 72 2.09 -3.93 -13.80
CA LYS A 72 2.89 -3.04 -12.96
C LYS A 72 3.92 -3.83 -12.19
N ILE A 73 5.14 -3.31 -12.14
CA ILE A 73 6.19 -3.84 -11.28
C ILE A 73 6.08 -3.15 -9.93
N LYS A 74 5.92 -3.92 -8.86
CA LYS A 74 5.88 -3.41 -7.50
C LYS A 74 7.20 -3.72 -6.81
N LEU A 75 7.90 -2.67 -6.36
CA LEU A 75 9.18 -2.80 -5.68
C LEU A 75 8.96 -2.65 -4.17
N PHE A 76 9.39 -3.64 -3.41
CA PHE A 76 9.27 -3.65 -1.95
C PHE A 76 10.65 -3.60 -1.32
N HIS A 77 10.81 -2.80 -0.28
CA HIS A 77 12.06 -2.75 0.47
C HIS A 77 12.26 -4.01 1.32
N PHE A 78 11.22 -4.45 1.99
CA PHE A 78 11.24 -5.64 2.84
C PHE A 78 10.17 -6.62 2.39
N ALA A 79 10.37 -7.16 1.18
CA ALA A 79 9.31 -7.81 0.41
C ALA A 79 8.57 -8.92 1.16
N ARG A 80 9.30 -9.78 1.91
CA ARG A 80 8.68 -10.88 2.63
C ARG A 80 7.63 -10.37 3.62
N PHE A 81 7.96 -9.36 4.40
CA PHE A 81 7.07 -8.80 5.39
C PHE A 81 5.94 -8.00 4.73
N ASP A 82 6.29 -7.12 3.79
CA ASP A 82 5.30 -6.24 3.13
C ASP A 82 4.24 -7.06 2.41
N ILE A 83 4.64 -8.08 1.66
CA ILE A 83 3.71 -8.93 0.95
C ILE A 83 2.81 -9.70 1.93
N ALA A 84 3.38 -10.21 3.01
CA ALA A 84 2.62 -10.95 4.00
C ALA A 84 1.53 -10.07 4.65
N ILE A 85 1.88 -8.85 5.07
CA ILE A 85 0.93 -7.97 5.73
C ILE A 85 -0.16 -7.48 4.75
N LEU A 86 0.21 -7.20 3.51
CA LEU A 86 -0.76 -6.77 2.50
C LEU A 86 -1.73 -7.89 2.16
N LYS A 87 -1.24 -9.12 1.98
CA LYS A 87 -2.11 -10.27 1.75
C LYS A 87 -3.05 -10.50 2.92
N TYR A 88 -2.53 -10.46 4.13
CA TYR A 88 -3.36 -10.69 5.31
C TYR A 88 -4.45 -9.62 5.42
N HIS A 89 -4.09 -8.35 5.27
CA HIS A 89 -5.04 -7.26 5.42
C HIS A 89 -6.14 -7.29 4.34
N PHE A 90 -5.76 -7.45 3.07
CA PHE A 90 -6.70 -7.29 1.95
C PHE A 90 -7.39 -8.59 1.52
N ILE A 91 -6.86 -9.74 1.89
CA ILE A 91 -7.44 -11.03 1.48
C ILE A 91 -8.17 -11.71 2.64
N TYR A 92 -7.57 -11.72 3.84
CA TYR A 92 -8.09 -12.49 4.97
C TYR A 92 -8.85 -11.65 6.00
N ASN A 93 -8.90 -10.34 5.82
CA ASN A 93 -9.76 -9.48 6.63
C ASN A 93 -11.02 -9.11 5.80
#